data_7eda1811355625a07c21006f0f5cc729
#
_entry.id   7eda1811355625a07c21006f0f5cc729
#
_cell.length_a   1.000
_cell.length_b   1.000
_cell.length_c   1.000
_cell.angle_alpha   90.00
_cell.angle_beta   90.00
_cell.angle_gamma   90.00
#
_symmetry.space_group_name_H-M   'P 1'
#
loop_
_entity.id
_entity.type
_entity.pdbx_description
1 polymer ?
#
loop_
_entity_poly.entity_id
_entity_poly.type
_entity_poly.pdbx_seq_one_letter_code
_entity_poly.pdbx_strand_id
1 'polypeptide(L)'
;YDLADDALTSINGGSTNGEIEGNYTEWAMRSYFGRINLSWDDKYLLEVNLRADGSSRFAPDKRWGWFPSVSAGWSISEEPFLKKAAGWLDMLKLRVSYGTLGNNATSTFYMYQPLYASANYVLGNAVASGLAQTTLANPNLTWETTHMTNIGLDYGLFDHRLSGSVDVFNRLTTDILISLPAPLEHGTSAVPNQNAGKVRNRGIDFDISWFDHIGSMTYSLGFHMGYVRNKVTKFQGKVPSINGVYKLQEGKPINQLY
;
A
#
# COMPACT_ATOMS: atom_id res chain seq x y z
N TYR A 1 38.05 -22.71 5.85
CA TYR A 1 36.63 -22.99 5.52
C TYR A 1 36.57 -23.45 4.09
N ASP A 2 36.09 -24.66 3.88
CA ASP A 2 35.87 -25.18 2.53
C ASP A 2 34.44 -24.79 2.11
N LEU A 3 34.29 -23.92 1.14
CA LEU A 3 33.03 -23.58 0.52
C LEU A 3 32.68 -24.68 -0.51
N ALA A 4 31.41 -25.01 -0.62
CA ALA A 4 30.94 -25.99 -1.57
C ALA A 4 31.08 -25.55 -3.04
N ASP A 5 31.22 -24.24 -3.27
CA ASP A 5 31.43 -23.64 -4.58
C ASP A 5 32.15 -22.28 -4.36
N ASP A 6 33.15 -21.98 -5.19
CA ASP A 6 33.88 -20.71 -5.16
C ASP A 6 33.01 -19.47 -5.45
N ALA A 7 31.84 -19.68 -6.03
CA ALA A 7 30.84 -18.61 -6.24
C ALA A 7 30.07 -18.24 -4.97
N LEU A 8 30.14 -19.06 -3.90
CA LEU A 8 29.48 -18.78 -2.64
C LEU A 8 30.34 -17.80 -1.82
N THR A 9 29.81 -16.59 -1.62
CA THR A 9 30.49 -15.52 -0.87
C THR A 9 30.04 -15.44 0.59
N SER A 10 29.10 -16.28 1.01
CA SER A 10 28.56 -16.32 2.38
C SER A 10 29.24 -17.44 3.19
N ILE A 11 29.61 -17.15 4.44
CA ILE A 11 30.23 -18.09 5.39
C ILE A 11 29.33 -19.32 5.62
N ASN A 12 28.00 -19.17 5.51
CA ASN A 12 27.04 -20.27 5.67
C ASN A 12 27.16 -21.35 4.58
N GLY A 13 27.91 -21.10 3.49
CA GLY A 13 28.17 -22.07 2.43
C GLY A 13 29.27 -23.09 2.78
N GLY A 14 29.97 -22.92 3.89
CA GLY A 14 31.04 -23.83 4.33
C GLY A 14 30.50 -25.18 4.82
N SER A 15 31.17 -26.26 4.45
CA SER A 15 30.80 -27.62 4.82
C SER A 15 31.52 -28.14 6.07
N THR A 16 32.56 -27.46 6.52
CA THR A 16 33.41 -27.84 7.67
C THR A 16 33.50 -26.73 8.71
N ASN A 17 33.51 -27.10 10.01
CA ASN A 17 33.62 -26.20 11.18
C ASN A 17 32.49 -25.16 11.32
N GLY A 18 31.27 -25.59 11.41
CA GLY A 18 30.03 -24.87 11.25
C GLY A 18 29.51 -24.02 12.44
N GLU A 19 30.36 -23.32 13.20
CA GLU A 19 29.85 -22.43 14.25
C GLU A 19 29.93 -20.93 13.90
N ILE A 20 30.37 -20.56 12.70
CA ILE A 20 30.40 -19.16 12.25
C ILE A 20 29.40 -18.99 11.11
N GLU A 21 28.36 -18.23 11.38
CA GLU A 21 27.33 -17.91 10.39
C GLU A 21 27.46 -16.45 9.93
N GLY A 22 27.35 -16.21 8.65
CA GLY A 22 27.29 -14.87 8.07
C GLY A 22 26.36 -14.88 6.85
N ASN A 23 25.41 -13.98 6.82
CA ASN A 23 24.46 -13.82 5.72
C ASN A 23 24.23 -12.36 5.43
N TYR A 24 24.06 -12.02 4.15
CA TYR A 24 23.63 -10.69 3.76
C TYR A 24 22.48 -10.78 2.77
N THR A 25 21.62 -9.78 2.80
CA THR A 25 20.52 -9.65 1.85
C THR A 25 20.56 -8.27 1.22
N GLU A 26 20.37 -8.22 -0.09
CA GLU A 26 20.33 -6.99 -0.85
C GLU A 26 18.98 -6.81 -1.53
N TRP A 27 18.54 -5.57 -1.63
CA TRP A 27 17.42 -5.22 -2.48
C TRP A 27 17.67 -3.85 -3.10
N ALA A 28 17.12 -3.65 -4.29
CA ALA A 28 17.25 -2.40 -5.01
C ALA A 28 15.88 -1.96 -5.55
N MET A 29 15.72 -0.65 -5.64
CA MET A 29 14.55 -0.02 -6.24
C MET A 29 14.99 1.07 -7.21
N ARG A 30 14.32 1.16 -8.37
CA ARG A 30 14.52 2.20 -9.36
C ARG A 30 13.19 2.83 -9.70
N SER A 31 13.13 4.15 -9.70
CA SER A 31 11.89 4.90 -9.93
C SER A 31 12.08 5.95 -11.02
N TYR A 32 11.07 6.09 -11.87
CA TYR A 32 10.93 7.19 -12.81
C TYR A 32 9.61 7.88 -12.56
N PHE A 33 9.60 9.19 -12.57
CA PHE A 33 8.36 9.93 -12.37
C PHE A 33 8.32 11.20 -13.20
N GLY A 34 7.13 11.62 -13.56
CA GLY A 34 6.86 12.87 -14.24
C GLY A 34 5.56 13.47 -13.75
N ARG A 35 5.48 14.81 -13.79
CA ARG A 35 4.29 15.57 -13.37
C ARG A 35 4.04 16.68 -14.38
N ILE A 36 2.76 16.89 -14.68
CA ILE A 36 2.27 18.03 -15.47
C ILE A 36 1.20 18.72 -14.63
N ASN A 37 1.36 20.04 -14.43
CA ASN A 37 0.40 20.90 -13.77
C ASN A 37 -0.08 21.94 -14.79
N LEU A 38 -1.39 22.06 -14.92
CA LEU A 38 -2.04 23.04 -15.78
C LEU A 38 -2.99 23.89 -14.92
N SER A 39 -2.92 25.18 -15.11
CA SER A 39 -3.88 26.13 -14.54
C SER A 39 -4.39 27.00 -15.68
N TRP A 40 -5.71 27.12 -15.78
CA TRP A 40 -6.37 28.01 -16.74
C TRP A 40 -7.27 28.99 -16.03
N ASP A 41 -6.98 30.26 -16.21
CA ASP A 41 -7.74 31.41 -15.66
C ASP A 41 -7.92 31.33 -14.13
N ASP A 42 -6.97 30.67 -13.45
CA ASP A 42 -6.98 30.35 -12.01
C ASP A 42 -8.26 29.67 -11.51
N LYS A 43 -9.11 29.22 -12.45
CA LYS A 43 -10.38 28.55 -12.19
C LYS A 43 -10.29 27.05 -12.34
N TYR A 44 -9.62 26.61 -13.42
CA TYR A 44 -9.54 25.19 -13.76
C TYR A 44 -8.12 24.71 -13.56
N LEU A 45 -7.97 23.77 -12.66
CA LEU A 45 -6.69 23.19 -12.28
C LEU A 45 -6.68 21.73 -12.69
N LEU A 46 -5.59 21.29 -13.31
CA LEU A 46 -5.38 19.89 -13.69
C LEU A 46 -3.95 19.49 -13.32
N GLU A 47 -3.83 18.38 -12.62
CA GLU A 47 -2.54 17.75 -12.35
C GLU A 47 -2.57 16.30 -12.84
N VAL A 48 -1.54 15.91 -13.58
CA VAL A 48 -1.33 14.54 -14.03
C VAL A 48 0.05 14.10 -13.57
N ASN A 49 0.11 12.97 -12.87
CA ASN A 49 1.36 12.35 -12.45
C ASN A 49 1.45 10.93 -13.01
N LEU A 50 2.65 10.53 -13.37
CA LEU A 50 2.97 9.15 -13.69
C LEU A 50 4.24 8.75 -12.96
N ARG A 51 4.19 7.60 -12.30
CA ARG A 51 5.32 6.99 -11.64
C ARG A 51 5.47 5.54 -12.06
N ALA A 52 6.69 5.16 -12.41
CA ALA A 52 7.07 3.78 -12.70
C ALA A 52 8.14 3.37 -11.68
N ASP A 53 7.85 2.32 -10.91
CA ASP A 53 8.74 1.79 -9.88
C ASP A 53 9.13 0.35 -10.19
N GLY A 54 10.42 0.07 -10.18
CA GLY A 54 10.97 -1.27 -10.35
C GLY A 54 11.63 -1.75 -9.06
N SER A 55 11.22 -2.94 -8.57
CA SER A 55 11.76 -3.54 -7.35
C SER A 55 12.39 -4.90 -7.61
N SER A 56 13.58 -5.13 -7.06
CA SER A 56 14.26 -6.43 -7.14
C SER A 56 13.60 -7.52 -6.28
N ARG A 57 12.61 -7.18 -5.47
CA ARG A 57 11.83 -8.14 -4.66
C ARG A 57 10.94 -9.06 -5.50
N PHE A 58 10.64 -8.65 -6.73
CA PHE A 58 9.79 -9.38 -7.67
C PHE A 58 10.61 -10.03 -8.78
N ALA A 59 10.04 -11.06 -9.43
CA ALA A 59 10.61 -11.71 -10.59
C ALA A 59 10.87 -10.69 -11.72
N PRO A 60 11.86 -10.93 -12.60
CA PRO A 60 12.29 -9.95 -13.62
C PRO A 60 11.16 -9.38 -14.47
N ASP A 61 10.17 -10.19 -14.82
CA ASP A 61 8.98 -9.83 -15.61
C ASP A 61 7.89 -9.12 -14.81
N LYS A 62 7.96 -9.13 -13.46
CA LYS A 62 6.99 -8.52 -12.52
C LYS A 62 7.56 -7.34 -11.73
N ARG A 63 8.81 -6.95 -11.98
CA ARG A 63 9.50 -5.90 -11.22
C ARG A 63 8.85 -4.53 -11.33
N TRP A 64 8.31 -4.18 -12.50
CA TRP A 64 7.83 -2.85 -12.79
C TRP A 64 6.34 -2.68 -12.51
N GLY A 65 6.02 -1.72 -11.63
CA GLY A 65 4.68 -1.22 -11.38
C GLY A 65 4.50 0.19 -11.97
N TRP A 66 3.30 0.48 -12.49
CA TRP A 66 2.93 1.78 -13.06
C TRP A 66 1.82 2.39 -12.22
N PHE A 67 2.05 3.61 -11.74
CA PHE A 67 1.17 4.27 -10.79
C PHE A 67 0.78 5.67 -11.31
N PRO A 68 -0.21 5.75 -12.22
CA PRO A 68 -0.76 7.01 -12.68
C PRO A 68 -1.64 7.66 -11.62
N SER A 69 -1.69 9.00 -11.62
CA SER A 69 -2.70 9.77 -10.91
C SER A 69 -3.11 11.01 -11.69
N VAL A 70 -4.36 11.41 -11.51
CA VAL A 70 -4.92 12.63 -12.08
C VAL A 70 -5.78 13.31 -11.04
N SER A 71 -5.67 14.63 -10.94
CA SER A 71 -6.55 15.45 -10.13
C SER A 71 -7.02 16.67 -10.92
N ALA A 72 -8.28 17.03 -10.71
CA ALA A 72 -8.88 18.23 -11.27
C ALA A 72 -9.47 19.08 -10.14
N GLY A 73 -9.33 20.38 -10.26
CA GLY A 73 -9.89 21.36 -9.36
C GLY A 73 -10.68 22.42 -10.15
N TRP A 74 -11.82 22.79 -9.64
CA TRP A 74 -12.63 23.89 -10.18
C TRP A 74 -12.94 24.90 -9.07
N SER A 75 -12.36 26.11 -9.20
CA SER A 75 -12.60 27.23 -8.32
C SER A 75 -13.91 27.91 -8.72
N ILE A 76 -15.03 27.39 -8.23
CA ILE A 76 -16.39 27.85 -8.59
C ILE A 76 -16.63 29.29 -8.16
N SER A 77 -16.02 29.71 -7.03
CA SER A 77 -16.10 31.09 -6.53
C SER A 77 -15.54 32.13 -7.53
N GLU A 78 -14.60 31.71 -8.40
CA GLU A 78 -14.01 32.60 -9.42
C GLU A 78 -14.88 32.78 -10.64
N GLU A 79 -16.01 32.08 -10.76
CA GLU A 79 -16.91 32.20 -11.89
C GLU A 79 -17.71 33.51 -11.84
N PRO A 80 -17.90 34.19 -13.00
CA PRO A 80 -18.58 35.48 -13.03
C PRO A 80 -20.00 35.49 -12.50
N PHE A 81 -20.70 34.36 -12.60
CA PHE A 81 -22.07 34.24 -12.10
C PHE A 81 -22.11 34.19 -10.56
N LEU A 82 -21.08 33.64 -9.91
CA LEU A 82 -21.03 33.51 -8.47
C LEU A 82 -20.41 34.74 -7.80
N LYS A 83 -19.37 35.33 -8.38
CA LYS A 83 -18.76 36.61 -7.89
C LYS A 83 -19.77 37.72 -7.75
N LYS A 84 -20.80 37.77 -8.60
CA LYS A 84 -21.85 38.80 -8.56
C LYS A 84 -22.98 38.47 -7.59
N ALA A 85 -23.20 37.22 -7.26
CA ALA A 85 -24.40 36.77 -6.55
C ALA A 85 -24.19 36.58 -5.05
N ALA A 86 -22.98 36.34 -4.60
CA ALA A 86 -22.74 35.86 -3.23
C ALA A 86 -21.55 36.60 -2.58
N GLY A 87 -21.83 37.82 -2.05
CA GLY A 87 -20.80 38.60 -1.33
C GLY A 87 -20.35 38.00 0.01
N TRP A 88 -20.94 36.91 0.44
CA TRP A 88 -20.58 36.15 1.65
C TRP A 88 -19.75 34.90 1.38
N LEU A 89 -19.57 34.54 0.11
CA LEU A 89 -18.83 33.33 -0.33
C LEU A 89 -17.45 33.75 -0.87
N ASP A 90 -16.41 33.45 -0.10
CA ASP A 90 -15.03 33.82 -0.43
C ASP A 90 -14.34 32.76 -1.28
N MET A 91 -14.61 31.50 -0.96
CA MET A 91 -14.03 30.37 -1.64
C MET A 91 -15.03 29.24 -1.78
N LEU A 92 -15.13 28.69 -2.98
CA LEU A 92 -15.82 27.42 -3.24
C LEU A 92 -15.04 26.69 -4.32
N LYS A 93 -14.43 25.57 -3.95
CA LYS A 93 -13.59 24.79 -4.85
C LYS A 93 -14.00 23.32 -4.82
N LEU A 94 -14.36 22.80 -5.97
CA LEU A 94 -14.59 21.36 -6.18
C LEU A 94 -13.28 20.68 -6.59
N ARG A 95 -12.97 19.55 -5.94
CA ARG A 95 -11.80 18.72 -6.26
C ARG A 95 -12.26 17.31 -6.59
N VAL A 96 -11.66 16.73 -7.63
CA VAL A 96 -11.84 15.33 -7.99
C VAL A 96 -10.47 14.75 -8.27
N SER A 97 -10.16 13.60 -7.68
CA SER A 97 -8.90 12.91 -7.94
C SER A 97 -9.08 11.41 -8.06
N TYR A 98 -8.26 10.83 -8.92
CA TYR A 98 -8.05 9.39 -9.03
C TYR A 98 -6.56 9.11 -9.08
N GLY A 99 -6.11 8.12 -8.33
CA GLY A 99 -4.71 7.75 -8.34
C GLY A 99 -4.49 6.32 -7.91
N THR A 100 -3.32 5.80 -8.29
CA THR A 100 -2.85 4.47 -7.90
C THR A 100 -1.55 4.58 -7.13
N LEU A 101 -1.38 3.71 -6.13
CA LEU A 101 -0.18 3.60 -5.32
C LEU A 101 0.24 2.13 -5.25
N GLY A 102 1.54 1.89 -5.41
CA GLY A 102 2.14 0.56 -5.27
C GLY A 102 2.76 0.34 -3.90
N ASN A 103 2.62 -0.89 -3.41
CA ASN A 103 3.33 -1.36 -2.23
C ASN A 103 4.10 -2.64 -2.59
N ASN A 104 5.38 -2.69 -2.27
CA ASN A 104 6.28 -3.82 -2.47
C ASN A 104 6.75 -4.46 -1.16
N ALA A 105 6.08 -4.17 -0.04
CA ALA A 105 6.45 -4.72 1.25
C ALA A 105 6.16 -6.22 1.31
N THR A 106 7.20 -7.02 1.17
CA THR A 106 7.17 -8.47 1.37
C THR A 106 7.81 -8.81 2.71
N SER A 107 7.39 -9.89 3.35
CA SER A 107 7.95 -10.32 4.63
C SER A 107 9.41 -10.77 4.52
N THR A 108 9.78 -11.32 3.36
CA THR A 108 11.17 -11.75 3.06
C THR A 108 11.56 -11.30 1.66
N PHE A 109 12.88 -11.35 1.37
CA PHE A 109 13.42 -11.11 0.03
C PHE A 109 13.37 -12.39 -0.81
N TYR A 110 13.43 -12.25 -2.13
CA TYR A 110 13.57 -13.36 -3.10
C TYR A 110 12.45 -14.41 -3.08
N MET A 111 11.23 -14.02 -2.66
CA MET A 111 10.07 -14.92 -2.61
C MET A 111 9.70 -15.55 -3.96
N TYR A 112 10.20 -15.01 -5.05
CA TYR A 112 10.00 -15.55 -6.39
C TYR A 112 10.94 -16.73 -6.71
N GLN A 113 11.90 -17.04 -5.82
CA GLN A 113 12.84 -18.15 -5.93
C GLN A 113 12.61 -19.16 -4.80
N PRO A 114 12.85 -20.47 -5.04
CA PRO A 114 12.84 -21.45 -3.99
C PRO A 114 14.07 -21.26 -3.08
N LEU A 115 13.86 -21.33 -1.77
CA LEU A 115 14.95 -21.26 -0.80
C LEU A 115 15.25 -22.65 -0.26
N TYR A 116 16.55 -22.95 -0.13
CA TYR A 116 17.06 -24.21 0.39
C TYR A 116 17.90 -23.94 1.63
N ALA A 117 17.88 -24.87 2.58
CA ALA A 117 18.77 -24.87 3.73
C ALA A 117 19.42 -26.25 3.87
N SER A 118 20.57 -26.28 4.55
CA SER A 118 21.24 -27.54 4.88
C SER A 118 20.33 -28.43 5.71
N ALA A 119 20.22 -29.69 5.31
CA ALA A 119 19.46 -30.72 6.01
C ALA A 119 20.30 -31.99 6.08
N ASN A 120 20.55 -32.42 7.30
CA ASN A 120 21.27 -33.67 7.55
C ASN A 120 20.30 -34.87 7.59
N TYR A 121 20.64 -35.93 6.93
CA TYR A 121 19.88 -37.19 6.93
C TYR A 121 20.78 -38.35 7.30
N VAL A 122 20.27 -39.31 8.05
CA VAL A 122 21.02 -40.48 8.42
C VAL A 122 20.79 -41.57 7.35
N LEU A 123 21.86 -41.93 6.63
CA LEU A 123 21.89 -43.02 5.67
C LEU A 123 22.73 -44.16 6.26
N GLY A 124 22.07 -45.26 6.66
CA GLY A 124 22.73 -46.32 7.41
C GLY A 124 23.24 -45.82 8.78
N ASN A 125 24.56 -45.92 9.02
CA ASN A 125 25.20 -45.45 10.27
C ASN A 125 25.97 -44.12 10.10
N ALA A 126 25.81 -43.43 8.96
CA ALA A 126 26.51 -42.17 8.70
C ALA A 126 25.51 -41.01 8.50
N VAL A 127 25.91 -39.83 8.95
CA VAL A 127 25.19 -38.60 8.66
C VAL A 127 25.60 -38.11 7.28
N ALA A 128 24.65 -38.01 6.38
CA ALA A 128 24.81 -37.39 5.07
C ALA A 128 24.26 -35.96 5.07
N SER A 129 25.07 -35.01 4.68
CA SER A 129 24.61 -33.64 4.50
C SER A 129 23.91 -33.49 3.14
N GLY A 130 22.77 -32.83 3.15
CA GLY A 130 21.97 -32.55 1.97
C GLY A 130 21.37 -31.14 2.01
N LEU A 131 20.54 -30.82 1.02
CA LEU A 131 19.76 -29.58 0.96
C LEU A 131 18.28 -29.94 0.92
N ALA A 132 17.49 -29.26 1.75
CA ALA A 132 16.05 -29.35 1.73
C ALA A 132 15.45 -28.00 1.36
N GLN A 133 14.40 -28.00 0.55
CA GLN A 133 13.65 -26.80 0.23
C GLN A 133 12.87 -26.35 1.47
N THR A 134 13.16 -25.14 1.95
CA THR A 134 12.51 -24.55 3.13
C THR A 134 11.38 -23.62 2.79
N THR A 135 11.40 -23.04 1.59
CA THR A 135 10.36 -22.10 1.12
C THR A 135 10.02 -22.40 -0.33
N LEU A 136 8.72 -22.47 -0.60
CA LEU A 136 8.20 -22.58 -1.96
C LEU A 136 8.39 -21.26 -2.71
N ALA A 137 8.61 -21.32 -4.02
CA ALA A 137 8.70 -20.14 -4.87
C ALA A 137 7.33 -19.61 -5.26
N ASN A 138 7.20 -18.28 -5.37
CA ASN A 138 6.06 -17.65 -6.04
C ASN A 138 6.54 -16.67 -7.13
N PRO A 139 6.80 -17.14 -8.36
CA PRO A 139 7.24 -16.29 -9.46
C PRO A 139 6.18 -15.29 -9.93
N ASN A 140 4.91 -15.51 -9.57
CA ASN A 140 3.80 -14.62 -9.94
C ASN A 140 3.57 -13.48 -8.96
N LEU A 141 4.41 -13.34 -7.93
CA LEU A 141 4.32 -12.28 -6.96
C LEU A 141 4.48 -10.92 -7.63
N THR A 142 3.55 -10.00 -7.37
CA THR A 142 3.54 -8.65 -7.95
C THR A 142 3.19 -7.59 -6.91
N TRP A 143 3.23 -6.34 -7.33
CA TRP A 143 2.90 -5.19 -6.52
C TRP A 143 1.48 -5.27 -5.97
N GLU A 144 1.33 -5.02 -4.68
CA GLU A 144 0.06 -4.65 -4.09
C GLU A 144 -0.31 -3.25 -4.59
N THR A 145 -1.52 -3.06 -5.10
CA THR A 145 -1.94 -1.79 -5.69
C THR A 145 -3.16 -1.23 -4.99
N THR A 146 -3.07 0.03 -4.58
CA THR A 146 -4.21 0.79 -4.04
C THR A 146 -4.71 1.78 -5.08
N HIS A 147 -5.98 1.66 -5.44
CA HIS A 147 -6.74 2.59 -6.27
C HIS A 147 -7.55 3.51 -5.37
N MET A 148 -7.37 4.81 -5.49
CA MET A 148 -8.06 5.79 -4.67
C MET A 148 -8.81 6.79 -5.56
N THR A 149 -10.11 6.97 -5.28
CA THR A 149 -10.93 8.04 -5.84
C THR A 149 -11.34 8.95 -4.70
N ASN A 150 -11.18 10.25 -4.88
CA ASN A 150 -11.62 11.26 -3.91
C ASN A 150 -12.40 12.37 -4.61
N ILE A 151 -13.48 12.82 -3.99
CA ILE A 151 -14.24 14.01 -4.38
C ILE A 151 -14.30 14.88 -3.14
N GLY A 152 -13.80 16.10 -3.25
CA GLY A 152 -13.71 17.05 -2.17
C GLY A 152 -14.33 18.41 -2.54
N LEU A 153 -14.91 19.06 -1.57
CA LEU A 153 -15.42 20.42 -1.65
C LEU A 153 -14.77 21.26 -0.56
N ASP A 154 -14.05 22.30 -0.95
CA ASP A 154 -13.48 23.30 -0.03
C ASP A 154 -14.38 24.54 -0.06
N TYR A 155 -14.62 25.13 1.11
CA TYR A 155 -15.42 26.34 1.24
C TYR A 155 -14.81 27.34 2.21
N GLY A 156 -15.02 28.62 1.92
CA GLY A 156 -14.67 29.75 2.76
C GLY A 156 -15.77 30.80 2.69
N LEU A 157 -16.26 31.25 3.84
CA LEU A 157 -17.41 32.10 3.96
C LEU A 157 -17.13 33.25 4.96
N PHE A 158 -17.80 34.38 4.76
CA PHE A 158 -17.79 35.53 5.69
C PHE A 158 -16.39 36.09 5.94
N ASP A 159 -15.69 36.50 4.88
CA ASP A 159 -14.29 36.95 4.91
C ASP A 159 -13.36 35.91 5.55
N HIS A 160 -13.52 34.64 5.11
CA HIS A 160 -12.79 33.49 5.62
C HIS A 160 -12.94 33.21 7.12
N ARG A 161 -13.95 33.75 7.78
CA ARG A 161 -14.23 33.41 9.18
C ARG A 161 -14.67 31.96 9.34
N LEU A 162 -15.50 31.49 8.44
CA LEU A 162 -15.88 30.08 8.37
C LEU A 162 -15.21 29.43 7.17
N SER A 163 -14.41 28.42 7.41
CA SER A 163 -13.76 27.63 6.36
C SER A 163 -13.80 26.13 6.67
N GLY A 164 -13.70 25.32 5.66
CA GLY A 164 -13.64 23.89 5.87
C GLY A 164 -13.61 23.10 4.57
N SER A 165 -13.67 21.79 4.73
CA SER A 165 -13.74 20.85 3.61
C SER A 165 -14.62 19.66 3.91
N VAL A 166 -15.16 19.06 2.85
CA VAL A 166 -15.86 17.79 2.89
C VAL A 166 -15.25 16.90 1.81
N ASP A 167 -14.72 15.77 2.19
CA ASP A 167 -14.10 14.81 1.29
C ASP A 167 -14.82 13.45 1.36
N VAL A 168 -15.18 12.90 0.21
CA VAL A 168 -15.74 11.54 0.08
C VAL A 168 -14.74 10.71 -0.69
N PHE A 169 -14.30 9.62 -0.10
CA PHE A 169 -13.28 8.78 -0.72
C PHE A 169 -13.70 7.30 -0.83
N ASN A 170 -13.14 6.65 -1.84
CA ASN A 170 -13.18 5.21 -2.03
C ASN A 170 -11.78 4.71 -2.34
N ARG A 171 -11.22 3.89 -1.46
CA ARG A 171 -9.90 3.27 -1.59
C ARG A 171 -10.08 1.76 -1.74
N LEU A 172 -9.63 1.21 -2.86
CA LEU A 172 -9.61 -0.21 -3.13
C LEU A 172 -8.16 -0.69 -3.22
N THR A 173 -7.72 -1.47 -2.25
CA THR A 173 -6.44 -2.16 -2.30
C THR A 173 -6.64 -3.54 -2.90
N THR A 174 -5.91 -3.83 -3.95
CA THR A 174 -5.91 -5.11 -4.69
C THR A 174 -4.59 -5.81 -4.57
N ASP A 175 -4.59 -7.10 -4.82
CA ASP A 175 -3.38 -7.91 -4.85
C ASP A 175 -2.57 -7.84 -3.54
N ILE A 176 -3.31 -7.77 -2.41
CA ILE A 176 -2.72 -7.70 -1.07
C ILE A 176 -1.87 -8.93 -0.83
N LEU A 177 -0.66 -8.69 -0.35
CA LEU A 177 0.34 -9.70 -0.07
C LEU A 177 0.00 -10.42 1.24
N ILE A 178 -0.53 -11.63 1.14
CA ILE A 178 -0.98 -12.44 2.28
C ILE A 178 -0.24 -13.78 2.28
N SER A 179 0.23 -14.20 3.45
CA SER A 179 0.67 -15.57 3.67
C SER A 179 -0.56 -16.45 3.92
N LEU A 180 -0.81 -17.37 3.01
CA LEU A 180 -1.88 -18.37 3.16
C LEU A 180 -1.30 -19.64 3.81
N PRO A 181 -2.09 -20.38 4.62
CA PRO A 181 -1.64 -21.64 5.18
C PRO A 181 -1.30 -22.64 4.05
N ALA A 182 -0.17 -23.32 4.20
CA ALA A 182 0.22 -24.39 3.29
C ALA A 182 -0.74 -25.58 3.42
N PRO A 183 -1.12 -26.25 2.32
CA PRO A 183 -1.66 -27.58 2.39
C PRO A 183 -0.67 -28.53 3.11
N LEU A 184 -1.17 -29.44 3.93
CA LEU A 184 -0.33 -30.38 4.70
C LEU A 184 0.56 -31.27 3.81
N GLU A 185 0.19 -31.45 2.55
CA GLU A 185 0.93 -32.19 1.52
C GLU A 185 2.31 -31.58 1.21
N HIS A 186 2.50 -30.29 1.49
CA HIS A 186 3.79 -29.59 1.31
C HIS A 186 4.74 -29.77 2.50
N GLY A 187 4.35 -30.53 3.50
CA GLY A 187 5.16 -30.76 4.70
C GLY A 187 5.40 -29.48 5.50
N THR A 188 6.63 -29.26 5.94
CA THR A 188 7.02 -28.12 6.78
C THR A 188 7.52 -26.90 5.99
N SER A 189 7.51 -26.96 4.65
CA SER A 189 7.97 -25.86 3.81
C SER A 189 7.10 -24.61 4.00
N ALA A 190 7.72 -23.46 4.22
CA ALA A 190 7.03 -22.20 4.29
C ALA A 190 6.41 -21.82 2.92
N VAL A 191 5.20 -21.30 2.93
CA VAL A 191 4.55 -20.76 1.73
C VAL A 191 4.88 -19.28 1.61
N PRO A 192 5.35 -18.82 0.44
CA PRO A 192 5.58 -17.41 0.19
C PRO A 192 4.26 -16.63 0.19
N ASN A 193 4.35 -15.32 0.36
CA ASN A 193 3.20 -14.43 0.19
C ASN A 193 2.59 -14.61 -1.20
N GLN A 194 1.28 -14.43 -1.26
CA GLN A 194 0.50 -14.49 -2.49
C GLN A 194 -0.33 -13.22 -2.61
N ASN A 195 -0.58 -12.76 -3.83
CA ASN A 195 -1.49 -11.65 -4.10
C ASN A 195 -2.94 -12.15 -3.99
N ALA A 196 -3.44 -12.32 -2.76
CA ALA A 196 -4.62 -13.13 -2.47
C ALA A 196 -5.80 -12.37 -1.85
N GLY A 197 -5.69 -11.05 -1.69
CA GLY A 197 -6.71 -10.26 -1.02
C GLY A 197 -7.10 -8.99 -1.76
N LYS A 198 -8.35 -8.54 -1.53
CA LYS A 198 -8.83 -7.21 -1.91
C LYS A 198 -9.63 -6.62 -0.76
N VAL A 199 -9.33 -5.36 -0.44
CA VAL A 199 -9.98 -4.63 0.66
C VAL A 199 -10.44 -3.27 0.16
N ARG A 200 -11.65 -2.89 0.53
CA ARG A 200 -12.22 -1.60 0.21
C ARG A 200 -12.47 -0.79 1.48
N ASN A 201 -11.98 0.43 1.47
CA ASN A 201 -12.27 1.45 2.47
C ASN A 201 -13.05 2.57 1.79
N ARG A 202 -14.21 2.93 2.35
CA ARG A 202 -15.01 4.09 1.92
C ARG A 202 -15.26 4.95 3.13
N GLY A 203 -15.20 6.25 2.91
CA GLY A 203 -15.39 7.16 4.02
C GLY A 203 -15.75 8.55 3.58
N ILE A 204 -16.01 9.34 4.59
CA ILE A 204 -16.23 10.77 4.50
C ILE A 204 -15.39 11.43 5.60
N ASP A 205 -14.66 12.46 5.21
CA ASP A 205 -13.94 13.35 6.11
C ASP A 205 -14.56 14.72 6.04
N PHE A 206 -14.77 15.31 7.18
CA PHE A 206 -15.38 16.63 7.35
C PHE A 206 -14.51 17.48 8.25
N ASP A 207 -14.22 18.69 7.79
CA ASP A 207 -13.47 19.70 8.50
C ASP A 207 -14.27 20.99 8.51
N ILE A 208 -14.33 21.66 9.66
CA ILE A 208 -14.91 23.00 9.82
C ILE A 208 -14.09 23.80 10.81
N SER A 209 -13.75 25.02 10.44
CA SER A 209 -12.99 25.96 11.26
C SER A 209 -13.67 27.33 11.28
N TRP A 210 -13.80 27.87 12.45
CA TRP A 210 -14.26 29.24 12.67
C TRP A 210 -13.12 30.07 13.22
N PHE A 211 -12.86 31.21 12.60
CA PHE A 211 -11.84 32.17 13.03
C PHE A 211 -12.50 33.54 13.19
N ASP A 212 -12.32 34.21 14.35
CA ASP A 212 -12.84 35.54 14.58
C ASP A 212 -12.04 36.28 15.66
N HIS A 213 -12.41 37.54 15.94
CA HIS A 213 -11.79 38.36 16.95
C HIS A 213 -12.82 39.11 17.78
N ILE A 214 -12.50 39.34 19.05
CA ILE A 214 -13.29 40.15 19.99
C ILE A 214 -12.34 41.22 20.56
N GLY A 215 -12.47 42.45 20.07
CA GLY A 215 -11.50 43.48 20.39
C GLY A 215 -10.11 43.16 19.90
N SER A 216 -9.12 43.07 20.81
CA SER A 216 -7.74 42.67 20.49
C SER A 216 -7.47 41.16 20.58
N MET A 217 -8.44 40.38 21.03
CA MET A 217 -8.30 38.92 21.18
C MET A 217 -8.79 38.20 19.90
N THR A 218 -7.93 37.39 19.33
CA THR A 218 -8.25 36.47 18.21
C THR A 218 -8.50 35.09 18.76
N TYR A 219 -9.48 34.38 18.20
CA TYR A 219 -9.76 33.00 18.56
C TYR A 219 -10.08 32.13 17.32
N SER A 220 -9.82 30.85 17.41
CA SER A 220 -10.19 29.86 16.41
C SER A 220 -10.81 28.63 17.07
N LEU A 221 -11.84 28.09 16.41
CA LEU A 221 -12.51 26.88 16.82
C LEU A 221 -12.49 25.92 15.60
N GLY A 222 -12.00 24.71 15.79
CA GLY A 222 -11.95 23.68 14.74
C GLY A 222 -12.65 22.40 15.18
N PHE A 223 -13.34 21.79 14.24
CA PHE A 223 -13.95 20.48 14.41
C PHE A 223 -13.60 19.59 13.21
N HIS A 224 -13.10 18.40 13.49
CA HIS A 224 -12.75 17.39 12.49
C HIS A 224 -13.51 16.11 12.78
N MET A 225 -14.07 15.50 11.75
CA MET A 225 -14.75 14.22 11.85
C MET A 225 -14.39 13.35 10.65
N GLY A 226 -13.99 12.11 10.90
CA GLY A 226 -13.77 11.09 9.88
C GLY A 226 -14.64 9.87 10.15
N TYR A 227 -15.29 9.36 9.12
CA TYR A 227 -16.02 8.10 9.16
C TYR A 227 -15.52 7.17 8.06
N VAL A 228 -15.07 5.98 8.42
CA VAL A 228 -14.52 5.00 7.49
C VAL A 228 -15.22 3.66 7.67
N ARG A 229 -15.66 3.07 6.58
CA ARG A 229 -16.17 1.69 6.53
C ARG A 229 -15.21 0.82 5.73
N ASN A 230 -14.69 -0.21 6.38
CA ASN A 230 -13.80 -1.20 5.81
C ASN A 230 -14.55 -2.47 5.42
N LYS A 231 -14.17 -3.10 4.30
CA LYS A 231 -14.72 -4.38 3.85
C LYS A 231 -13.70 -5.18 3.06
N VAL A 232 -13.50 -6.44 3.43
CA VAL A 232 -12.81 -7.42 2.60
C VAL A 232 -13.71 -7.78 1.42
N THR A 233 -13.29 -7.44 0.20
CA THR A 233 -14.10 -7.68 -1.01
C THR A 233 -13.74 -8.98 -1.72
N LYS A 234 -12.51 -9.46 -1.51
CA LYS A 234 -12.05 -10.76 -2.01
C LYS A 234 -10.99 -11.33 -1.08
N PHE A 235 -11.08 -12.62 -0.82
CA PHE A 235 -10.08 -13.37 -0.07
C PHE A 235 -9.95 -14.76 -0.71
N GLN A 236 -8.75 -15.11 -1.21
CA GLN A 236 -8.53 -16.38 -1.91
C GLN A 236 -8.32 -17.56 -0.96
N GLY A 237 -8.26 -17.35 0.34
CA GLY A 237 -8.26 -18.43 1.32
C GLY A 237 -9.61 -19.18 1.29
N LYS A 238 -9.56 -20.51 1.14
CA LYS A 238 -10.77 -21.36 1.13
C LYS A 238 -11.50 -21.38 2.47
N VAL A 239 -10.79 -21.06 3.55
CA VAL A 239 -11.29 -21.02 4.92
C VAL A 239 -10.96 -19.65 5.50
N PRO A 240 -11.87 -19.03 6.27
CA PRO A 240 -11.55 -17.78 6.97
C PRO A 240 -10.27 -17.94 7.78
N SER A 241 -9.32 -17.02 7.60
CA SER A 241 -8.11 -17.01 8.42
C SER A 241 -8.47 -16.48 9.81
N ILE A 242 -8.17 -17.27 10.85
CA ILE A 242 -8.39 -16.91 12.24
C ILE A 242 -7.02 -16.74 12.89
N ASN A 243 -6.80 -15.56 13.48
CA ASN A 243 -5.62 -15.27 14.28
C ASN A 243 -6.06 -14.80 15.68
N GLY A 244 -5.99 -15.70 16.66
CA GLY A 244 -6.55 -15.46 17.97
C GLY A 244 -8.05 -15.17 17.92
N VAL A 245 -8.44 -13.98 18.38
CA VAL A 245 -9.85 -13.52 18.40
C VAL A 245 -10.29 -12.82 17.11
N TYR A 246 -9.40 -12.67 16.13
CA TYR A 246 -9.68 -11.96 14.89
C TYR A 246 -9.93 -12.92 13.73
N LYS A 247 -10.91 -12.59 12.92
CA LYS A 247 -11.29 -13.35 11.73
C LYS A 247 -11.17 -12.51 10.47
N LEU A 248 -10.45 -13.03 9.47
CA LEU A 248 -10.41 -12.47 8.12
C LEU A 248 -11.37 -13.26 7.24
N GLN A 249 -12.45 -12.63 6.80
CA GLN A 249 -13.50 -13.25 5.99
C GLN A 249 -14.02 -12.29 4.92
N GLU A 250 -14.25 -12.81 3.72
CA GLU A 250 -14.87 -12.06 2.64
C GLU A 250 -16.25 -11.52 3.05
N GLY A 251 -16.52 -10.27 2.67
CA GLY A 251 -17.76 -9.59 2.98
C GLY A 251 -17.80 -8.88 4.33
N LYS A 252 -16.81 -9.09 5.19
CA LYS A 252 -16.72 -8.55 6.55
C LYS A 252 -15.59 -7.52 6.66
N PRO A 253 -15.56 -6.69 7.72
CA PRO A 253 -14.42 -5.83 8.01
C PRO A 253 -13.14 -6.66 8.28
N ILE A 254 -11.96 -6.04 8.04
CA ILE A 254 -10.70 -6.62 8.50
C ILE A 254 -10.71 -6.66 10.03
N ASN A 255 -10.15 -7.74 10.60
CA ASN A 255 -10.07 -7.94 12.06
C ASN A 255 -11.44 -7.89 12.76
N GLN A 256 -12.46 -8.45 12.11
CA GLN A 256 -13.71 -8.68 12.81
C GLN A 256 -13.46 -9.63 13.99
N LEU A 257 -13.98 -9.29 15.16
CA LEU A 257 -14.00 -10.20 16.30
C LEU A 257 -14.82 -11.45 15.97
N TYR A 258 -14.32 -12.58 16.43
CA TYR A 258 -14.94 -13.90 16.25
C TYR A 258 -15.98 -14.16 17.33
#